data_ae525e08084958a6220b6b08386bc1d3
#
_entry.id   ae525e08084958a6220b6b08386bc1d3
#
_cell.length_a   1.000
_cell.length_b   1.000
_cell.length_c   1.000
_cell.angle_alpha   90.00
_cell.angle_beta   90.00
_cell.angle_gamma   90.00
#
_symmetry.space_group_name_H-M   'P 1'
#
loop_
_entity.id
_entity.type
_entity.pdbx_description
1 polymer ?
#
loop_
_entity_poly.entity_id
_entity_poly.type
_entity_poly.pdbx_seq_one_letter_code
_entity_poly.pdbx_strand_id
1 'polypeptide(L)'
;MADPRPTTKPEDPAVAAMRAGRRVLVHHPGTNHLAYELVAGLQKGGFDCAFHTGFFYAPTGRLARAVGLLPAAVRAPIERELRRRANTEIDPRRVRLRPLPEAIHIAMGRLGASPDRLARVIGWRNDILDRAVAREIRRRPPHVVIGHDGSALLSGRAAREVGAVSILNQVVGHIGAALKLFREESALAPEFAETMVETPAEIVARQEAEIREADGILVPSDYVRDTLIERGAPAERIFVLPYGVDIERFRPAPPRERKGFRLLFVGQLSQRKGIRYLLEAVKRLKLPDAELILVGKMIGRDAALAGYRDVFRHVAHVPYHEVHRLFQDADIFVYPSLHEGSALAIYEALASGLPVVTTPNSGSVVRDGQDGFLVPIRDVEALMEKIERLYRDRDLRAAMALSARARACEFTWAHYRTRLNRYIDGFASR
;
A
#
# COMPACT_ATOMS: atom_id res chain seq x y z
N MET A 1 25.35 -6.56 19.95
CA MET A 1 24.96 -7.62 19.02
C MET A 1 25.02 -7.06 17.60
N ALA A 2 25.77 -7.72 16.73
CA ALA A 2 26.01 -7.24 15.37
C ALA A 2 24.73 -7.26 14.54
N ASP A 3 24.47 -6.14 13.85
CA ASP A 3 23.37 -5.95 12.88
C ASP A 3 23.58 -6.94 11.71
N PRO A 4 22.68 -7.90 11.46
CA PRO A 4 22.79 -8.78 10.31
C PRO A 4 22.39 -8.03 9.05
N ARG A 5 23.31 -7.26 8.48
CA ARG A 5 23.09 -6.67 7.15
C ARG A 5 22.94 -7.79 6.13
N PRO A 6 21.85 -7.84 5.35
CA PRO A 6 21.72 -8.86 4.32
C PRO A 6 22.76 -8.59 3.23
N THR A 7 23.78 -9.45 3.15
CA THR A 7 24.67 -9.49 1.99
C THR A 7 23.87 -10.03 0.81
N THR A 8 23.37 -9.15 -0.04
CA THR A 8 22.93 -9.54 -1.38
C THR A 8 24.17 -10.02 -2.13
N LYS A 9 24.25 -11.33 -2.40
CA LYS A 9 25.27 -11.86 -3.34
C LYS A 9 25.11 -11.08 -4.66
N PRO A 10 26.23 -10.68 -5.29
CA PRO A 10 26.16 -10.08 -6.61
C PRO A 10 25.41 -11.01 -7.55
N GLU A 11 24.48 -10.44 -8.30
CA GLU A 11 23.65 -11.17 -9.26
C GLU A 11 24.54 -11.73 -10.37
N ASP A 12 24.27 -12.95 -10.81
CA ASP A 12 25.02 -13.61 -11.89
C ASP A 12 24.94 -12.75 -13.17
N PRO A 13 26.08 -12.37 -13.76
CA PRO A 13 26.13 -11.58 -14.99
C PRO A 13 25.34 -12.19 -16.15
N ALA A 14 25.24 -13.53 -16.21
CA ALA A 14 24.46 -14.22 -17.22
C ALA A 14 22.95 -13.98 -17.05
N VAL A 15 22.46 -13.93 -15.82
CA VAL A 15 21.06 -13.62 -15.52
C VAL A 15 20.75 -12.16 -15.88
N ALA A 16 21.65 -11.22 -15.57
CA ALA A 16 21.49 -9.83 -15.91
C ALA A 16 21.46 -9.62 -17.47
N ALA A 17 22.33 -10.30 -18.20
CA ALA A 17 22.34 -10.28 -19.67
C ALA A 17 21.05 -10.84 -20.29
N MET A 18 20.50 -11.91 -19.72
CA MET A 18 19.25 -12.52 -20.15
C MET A 18 18.07 -11.57 -19.96
N ARG A 19 18.04 -10.81 -18.87
CA ARG A 19 16.98 -9.83 -18.57
C ARG A 19 17.06 -8.58 -19.45
N ALA A 20 18.24 -8.15 -19.87
CA ALA A 20 18.44 -6.96 -20.70
C ALA A 20 17.72 -7.02 -22.05
N GLY A 21 17.54 -8.24 -22.63
CA GLY A 21 16.76 -8.48 -23.83
C GLY A 21 15.26 -8.56 -23.62
N ARG A 22 14.79 -8.60 -22.37
CA ARG A 22 13.38 -8.80 -22.03
C ARG A 22 12.67 -7.49 -21.76
N ARG A 23 11.80 -7.12 -22.67
CA ARG A 23 10.97 -5.92 -22.53
C ARG A 23 9.80 -6.21 -21.61
N VAL A 24 9.70 -5.43 -20.49
CA VAL A 24 8.58 -5.41 -19.56
C VAL A 24 7.88 -4.07 -19.67
N LEU A 25 6.55 -4.07 -19.74
CA LEU A 25 5.75 -2.86 -19.73
C LEU A 25 4.92 -2.83 -18.46
N VAL A 26 5.12 -1.81 -17.64
CA VAL A 26 4.34 -1.58 -16.42
C VAL A 26 3.46 -0.36 -16.61
N HIS A 27 2.23 -0.40 -16.10
CA HIS A 27 1.38 0.80 -16.08
C HIS A 27 0.56 0.92 -14.81
N HIS A 28 0.40 2.18 -14.36
CA HIS A 28 -0.44 2.58 -13.23
C HIS A 28 -1.02 3.98 -13.50
N PRO A 29 -2.33 4.19 -13.40
CA PRO A 29 -2.97 5.43 -13.84
C PRO A 29 -2.68 6.67 -12.97
N GLY A 30 -2.34 6.50 -11.72
CA GLY A 30 -2.08 7.58 -10.78
C GLY A 30 -0.66 7.54 -10.20
N THR A 31 -0.43 8.37 -9.21
CA THR A 31 0.81 8.37 -8.43
C THR A 31 0.71 7.31 -7.32
N ASN A 32 1.56 6.30 -7.36
CA ASN A 32 1.58 5.24 -6.36
C ASN A 32 3.02 4.81 -6.06
N HIS A 33 3.42 4.92 -4.79
CA HIS A 33 4.75 4.52 -4.33
C HIS A 33 5.04 3.04 -4.61
N LEU A 34 4.06 2.16 -4.43
CA LEU A 34 4.20 0.72 -4.68
C LEU A 34 4.46 0.41 -6.16
N ALA A 35 3.80 1.13 -7.07
CA ALA A 35 4.07 1.02 -8.50
C ALA A 35 5.50 1.49 -8.82
N TYR A 36 5.99 2.51 -8.13
CA TYR A 36 7.36 2.98 -8.30
C TYR A 36 8.38 1.95 -7.82
N GLU A 37 8.14 1.31 -6.67
CA GLU A 37 9.01 0.24 -6.16
C GLU A 37 9.07 -0.98 -7.10
N LEU A 38 7.92 -1.33 -7.70
CA LEU A 38 7.84 -2.39 -8.69
C LEU A 38 8.69 -2.03 -9.94
N VAL A 39 8.52 -0.83 -10.49
CA VAL A 39 9.27 -0.37 -11.68
C VAL A 39 10.76 -0.27 -11.38
N ALA A 40 11.13 0.35 -10.25
CA ALA A 40 12.52 0.48 -9.82
C ALA A 40 13.17 -0.92 -9.62
N GLY A 41 12.42 -1.86 -9.07
CA GLY A 41 12.86 -3.25 -8.89
C GLY A 41 13.18 -3.94 -10.20
N LEU A 42 12.32 -3.79 -11.21
CA LEU A 42 12.54 -4.36 -12.54
C LEU A 42 13.70 -3.69 -13.28
N GLN A 43 13.78 -2.36 -13.26
CA GLN A 43 14.87 -1.63 -13.91
C GLN A 43 16.23 -1.95 -13.28
N LYS A 44 16.31 -1.99 -11.94
CA LYS A 44 17.53 -2.41 -11.22
C LYS A 44 17.85 -3.89 -11.42
N GLY A 45 16.83 -4.72 -11.61
CA GLY A 45 16.98 -6.13 -11.96
C GLY A 45 17.45 -6.38 -13.41
N GLY A 46 17.71 -5.33 -14.19
CA GLY A 46 18.26 -5.42 -15.54
C GLY A 46 17.22 -5.57 -16.66
N PHE A 47 15.91 -5.54 -16.36
CA PHE A 47 14.88 -5.61 -17.40
C PHE A 47 14.78 -4.30 -18.21
N ASP A 48 14.45 -4.42 -19.52
CA ASP A 48 14.03 -3.28 -20.33
C ASP A 48 12.61 -2.86 -19.94
N CYS A 49 12.47 -2.21 -18.77
CA CYS A 49 11.19 -1.87 -18.18
C CYS A 49 10.72 -0.46 -18.55
N ALA A 50 9.65 -0.37 -19.35
CA ALA A 50 8.94 0.88 -19.64
C ALA A 50 7.80 1.09 -18.65
N PHE A 51 7.60 2.34 -18.20
CA PHE A 51 6.54 2.70 -17.26
C PHE A 51 5.57 3.72 -17.86
N HIS A 52 4.29 3.39 -17.92
CA HIS A 52 3.20 4.28 -18.33
C HIS A 52 2.40 4.73 -17.12
N THR A 53 2.32 6.05 -16.91
CA THR A 53 1.60 6.60 -15.74
C THR A 53 0.95 7.95 -16.05
N GLY A 54 0.02 8.36 -15.18
CA GLY A 54 -0.62 9.66 -15.27
C GLY A 54 0.39 10.80 -15.01
N PHE A 55 1.15 10.70 -13.92
CA PHE A 55 2.11 11.72 -13.57
C PHE A 55 3.36 11.14 -12.88
N PHE A 56 4.52 11.64 -13.25
CA PHE A 56 5.80 11.32 -12.63
C PHE A 56 6.70 12.57 -12.67
N TYR A 57 7.34 12.86 -11.56
CA TYR A 57 8.28 13.99 -11.48
C TYR A 57 9.73 13.50 -11.53
N ALA A 58 10.44 13.90 -12.56
CA ALA A 58 11.89 13.69 -12.66
C ALA A 58 12.62 14.96 -12.19
N PRO A 59 13.39 14.91 -11.07
CA PRO A 59 14.08 16.10 -10.56
C PRO A 59 15.08 16.73 -11.53
N THR A 60 15.54 15.98 -12.51
CA THR A 60 16.45 16.44 -13.59
C THR A 60 15.73 16.73 -14.91
N GLY A 61 14.39 16.60 -14.93
CA GLY A 61 13.58 16.74 -16.15
C GLY A 61 13.30 18.18 -16.58
N ARG A 62 12.61 18.33 -17.72
CA ARG A 62 12.22 19.65 -18.26
C ARG A 62 11.34 20.44 -17.28
N LEU A 63 10.39 19.76 -16.62
CA LEU A 63 9.51 20.40 -15.63
C LEU A 63 10.30 20.95 -14.43
N ALA A 64 11.30 20.20 -13.94
CA ALA A 64 12.15 20.65 -12.84
C ALA A 64 12.94 21.91 -13.23
N ARG A 65 13.45 21.96 -14.45
CA ARG A 65 14.14 23.17 -14.99
C ARG A 65 13.19 24.35 -15.06
N ALA A 66 11.98 24.16 -15.59
CA ALA A 66 10.97 25.23 -15.67
C ALA A 66 10.57 25.74 -14.27
N VAL A 67 10.36 24.86 -13.31
CA VAL A 67 10.06 25.22 -11.92
C VAL A 67 11.25 25.92 -11.26
N GLY A 68 12.47 25.55 -11.60
CA GLY A 68 13.70 26.20 -11.12
C GLY A 68 13.83 27.68 -11.51
N LEU A 69 13.16 28.11 -12.57
CA LEU A 69 13.14 29.53 -13.01
C LEU A 69 12.17 30.40 -12.19
N LEU A 70 11.30 29.80 -11.36
CA LEU A 70 10.35 30.55 -10.54
C LEU A 70 11.02 31.20 -9.33
N PRO A 71 10.51 32.34 -8.84
CA PRO A 71 10.94 32.93 -7.58
C PRO A 71 10.83 31.93 -6.42
N ALA A 72 11.77 31.99 -5.46
CA ALA A 72 11.90 31.01 -4.39
C ALA A 72 10.59 30.78 -3.59
N ALA A 73 9.83 31.85 -3.33
CA ALA A 73 8.55 31.79 -2.61
C ALA A 73 7.49 30.94 -3.34
N VAL A 74 7.46 30.96 -4.67
CA VAL A 74 6.52 30.18 -5.50
C VAL A 74 7.09 28.78 -5.77
N ARG A 75 8.38 28.67 -5.98
CA ARG A 75 9.10 27.43 -6.29
C ARG A 75 9.00 26.41 -5.16
N ALA A 76 9.28 26.82 -3.92
CA ALA A 76 9.39 25.90 -2.79
C ALA A 76 8.12 25.05 -2.53
N PRO A 77 6.88 25.61 -2.49
CA PRO A 77 5.68 24.81 -2.33
C PRO A 77 5.41 23.88 -3.53
N ILE A 78 5.69 24.33 -4.75
CA ILE A 78 5.54 23.53 -5.98
C ILE A 78 6.51 22.35 -5.96
N GLU A 79 7.79 22.58 -5.69
CA GLU A 79 8.79 21.50 -5.60
C GLU A 79 8.44 20.50 -4.52
N ARG A 80 7.97 20.95 -3.36
CA ARG A 80 7.53 20.06 -2.27
C ARG A 80 6.41 19.11 -2.71
N GLU A 81 5.44 19.63 -3.44
CA GLU A 81 4.34 18.81 -3.96
C GLU A 81 4.79 17.87 -5.09
N LEU A 82 5.66 18.32 -5.97
CA LEU A 82 6.20 17.52 -7.07
C LEU A 82 7.12 16.40 -6.57
N ARG A 83 7.93 16.66 -5.54
CA ARG A 83 8.85 15.66 -4.94
C ARG A 83 8.11 14.46 -4.35
N ARG A 84 6.85 14.61 -3.93
CA ARG A 84 5.99 13.48 -3.51
C ARG A 84 5.70 12.48 -4.64
N ARG A 85 5.92 12.90 -5.89
CA ARG A 85 5.67 12.13 -7.11
C ARG A 85 6.96 11.79 -7.84
N ALA A 86 8.08 11.89 -7.14
CA ALA A 86 9.39 11.55 -7.65
C ALA A 86 9.84 10.20 -7.11
N ASN A 87 10.57 9.47 -7.95
CA ASN A 87 11.40 8.36 -7.51
C ASN A 87 12.72 8.45 -8.30
N THR A 88 13.83 8.62 -7.59
CA THR A 88 15.15 8.81 -8.20
C THR A 88 15.77 7.50 -8.69
N GLU A 89 15.17 6.37 -8.34
CA GLU A 89 15.63 5.03 -8.74
C GLU A 89 15.06 4.58 -10.09
N ILE A 90 14.09 5.33 -10.65
CA ILE A 90 13.46 5.05 -11.94
C ILE A 90 14.14 5.88 -13.03
N ASP A 91 14.56 5.23 -14.12
CA ASP A 91 15.07 5.96 -15.30
C ASP A 91 13.91 6.75 -15.96
N PRO A 92 13.94 8.09 -15.92
CA PRO A 92 12.89 8.92 -16.47
C PRO A 92 12.75 8.81 -18.00
N ARG A 93 13.76 8.33 -18.70
CA ARG A 93 13.71 8.13 -20.17
C ARG A 93 12.76 7.02 -20.57
N ARG A 94 12.53 6.08 -19.64
CA ARG A 94 11.63 4.92 -19.80
C ARG A 94 10.22 5.19 -19.29
N VAL A 95 9.92 6.42 -18.83
CA VAL A 95 8.59 6.81 -18.35
C VAL A 95 7.79 7.49 -19.47
N ARG A 96 6.55 7.08 -19.64
CA ARG A 96 5.58 7.68 -20.58
C ARG A 96 4.43 8.28 -19.79
N LEU A 97 4.22 9.58 -19.94
CA LEU A 97 3.24 10.35 -19.16
C LEU A 97 1.94 10.59 -19.92
N ARG A 98 0.82 10.54 -19.17
CA ARG A 98 -0.50 10.97 -19.62
C ARG A 98 -1.15 11.85 -18.55
N PRO A 99 -0.65 13.10 -18.40
CA PRO A 99 -0.97 13.92 -17.22
C PRO A 99 -2.39 14.47 -17.21
N LEU A 100 -3.05 14.65 -18.37
CA LEU A 100 -4.34 15.34 -18.45
C LEU A 100 -5.45 14.63 -17.64
N PRO A 101 -5.69 13.31 -17.77
CA PRO A 101 -6.73 12.65 -17.00
C PRO A 101 -6.46 12.69 -15.49
N GLU A 102 -5.20 12.58 -15.08
CA GLU A 102 -4.81 12.67 -13.66
C GLU A 102 -4.99 14.10 -13.13
N ALA A 103 -4.65 15.12 -13.91
CA ALA A 103 -4.87 16.52 -13.55
C ALA A 103 -6.36 16.84 -13.34
N ILE A 104 -7.22 16.32 -14.21
CA ILE A 104 -8.69 16.47 -14.08
C ILE A 104 -9.16 15.80 -12.79
N HIS A 105 -8.73 14.57 -12.51
CA HIS A 105 -9.09 13.86 -11.27
C HIS A 105 -8.68 14.66 -10.03
N ILE A 106 -7.45 15.18 -9.99
CA ILE A 106 -6.93 15.99 -8.87
C ILE A 106 -7.73 17.29 -8.72
N ALA A 107 -8.01 17.98 -9.84
CA ALA A 107 -8.79 19.22 -9.83
C ALA A 107 -10.20 19.00 -9.30
N MET A 108 -10.90 17.96 -9.75
CA MET A 108 -12.24 17.62 -9.28
C MET A 108 -12.24 17.27 -7.78
N GLY A 109 -11.24 16.55 -7.30
CA GLY A 109 -11.09 16.26 -5.87
C GLY A 109 -10.90 17.53 -5.02
N ARG A 110 -10.10 18.50 -5.52
CA ARG A 110 -9.89 19.80 -4.86
C ARG A 110 -11.13 20.71 -4.88
N LEU A 111 -11.96 20.58 -5.91
CA LEU A 111 -13.21 21.33 -6.05
C LEU A 111 -14.38 20.68 -5.27
N GLY A 112 -14.13 19.63 -4.49
CA GLY A 112 -15.16 19.01 -3.65
C GLY A 112 -16.16 18.16 -4.40
N ALA A 113 -15.80 17.56 -5.54
CA ALA A 113 -16.68 16.65 -6.24
C ALA A 113 -17.14 15.50 -5.35
N SER A 114 -18.40 15.07 -5.52
CA SER A 114 -18.96 13.95 -4.76
C SER A 114 -18.17 12.65 -4.97
N PRO A 115 -18.18 11.71 -4.00
CA PRO A 115 -17.51 10.42 -4.13
C PRO A 115 -17.87 9.67 -5.41
N ASP A 116 -19.14 9.66 -5.82
CA ASP A 116 -19.60 9.00 -7.04
C ASP A 116 -19.04 9.64 -8.32
N ARG A 117 -18.93 10.97 -8.34
CA ARG A 117 -18.29 11.67 -9.47
C ARG A 117 -16.81 11.37 -9.55
N LEU A 118 -16.14 11.33 -8.40
CA LEU A 118 -14.72 10.97 -8.34
C LEU A 118 -14.49 9.53 -8.78
N ALA A 119 -15.34 8.57 -8.36
CA ALA A 119 -15.26 7.17 -8.79
C ALA A 119 -15.39 7.04 -10.31
N ARG A 120 -16.35 7.75 -10.94
CA ARG A 120 -16.51 7.77 -12.41
C ARG A 120 -15.32 8.38 -13.13
N VAL A 121 -14.74 9.45 -12.59
CA VAL A 121 -13.53 10.08 -13.17
C VAL A 121 -12.32 9.17 -13.03
N ILE A 122 -12.18 8.44 -11.93
CA ILE A 122 -11.14 7.43 -11.75
C ILE A 122 -11.30 6.33 -12.81
N GLY A 123 -12.50 5.79 -13.00
CA GLY A 123 -12.78 4.79 -14.04
C GLY A 123 -12.42 5.29 -15.45
N TRP A 124 -12.84 6.50 -15.81
CA TRP A 124 -12.52 7.14 -17.09
C TRP A 124 -11.01 7.35 -17.28
N ARG A 125 -10.30 7.84 -16.25
CA ARG A 125 -8.84 8.01 -16.25
C ARG A 125 -8.12 6.69 -16.49
N ASN A 126 -8.55 5.65 -15.78
CA ASN A 126 -7.99 4.32 -15.87
C ASN A 126 -8.19 3.73 -17.28
N ASP A 127 -9.36 3.90 -17.86
CA ASP A 127 -9.70 3.43 -19.19
C ASP A 127 -8.87 4.14 -20.29
N ILE A 128 -8.66 5.45 -20.18
CA ILE A 128 -7.79 6.18 -21.11
C ILE A 128 -6.37 5.65 -21.11
N LEU A 129 -5.79 5.40 -19.93
CA LEU A 129 -4.44 4.85 -19.84
C LEU A 129 -4.38 3.45 -20.42
N ASP A 130 -5.30 2.58 -20.03
CA ASP A 130 -5.36 1.17 -20.43
C ASP A 130 -5.50 1.04 -21.96
N ARG A 131 -6.40 1.81 -22.60
CA ARG A 131 -6.52 1.90 -24.07
C ARG A 131 -5.23 2.36 -24.74
N ALA A 132 -4.55 3.31 -24.15
CA ALA A 132 -3.32 3.84 -24.72
C ALA A 132 -2.17 2.83 -24.61
N VAL A 133 -2.10 2.11 -23.49
CA VAL A 133 -1.13 1.02 -23.26
C VAL A 133 -1.43 -0.14 -24.23
N ALA A 134 -2.69 -0.53 -24.38
CA ALA A 134 -3.08 -1.57 -25.34
C ALA A 134 -2.65 -1.26 -26.79
N ARG A 135 -2.76 0.02 -27.22
CA ARG A 135 -2.26 0.44 -28.54
C ARG A 135 -0.73 0.34 -28.65
N GLU A 136 -0.01 0.70 -27.57
CA GLU A 136 1.45 0.59 -27.53
C GLU A 136 1.90 -0.88 -27.61
N ILE A 137 1.24 -1.79 -26.88
CA ILE A 137 1.50 -3.23 -26.90
C ILE A 137 1.40 -3.79 -28.31
N ARG A 138 0.32 -3.45 -29.05
CA ARG A 138 0.12 -3.92 -30.44
C ARG A 138 1.17 -3.38 -31.40
N ARG A 139 1.66 -2.14 -31.19
CA ARG A 139 2.69 -1.52 -32.04
C ARG A 139 4.09 -2.04 -31.75
N ARG A 140 4.36 -2.33 -30.50
CA ARG A 140 5.67 -2.73 -30.00
C ARG A 140 5.52 -3.77 -28.91
N PRO A 141 5.31 -5.05 -29.26
CA PRO A 141 5.06 -6.12 -28.32
C PRO A 141 6.13 -6.23 -27.23
N PRO A 142 5.75 -6.22 -25.93
CA PRO A 142 6.64 -6.59 -24.84
C PRO A 142 6.65 -8.11 -24.66
N HIS A 143 7.51 -8.62 -23.77
CA HIS A 143 7.44 -10.01 -23.30
C HIS A 143 6.44 -10.15 -22.16
N VAL A 144 6.38 -9.15 -21.27
CA VAL A 144 5.52 -9.14 -20.10
C VAL A 144 4.85 -7.76 -19.96
N VAL A 145 3.56 -7.76 -19.63
CA VAL A 145 2.78 -6.58 -19.26
C VAL A 145 2.35 -6.73 -17.81
N ILE A 146 2.60 -5.72 -16.97
CA ILE A 146 2.13 -5.67 -15.58
C ILE A 146 1.18 -4.50 -15.46
N GLY A 147 -0.10 -4.78 -15.33
CA GLY A 147 -1.15 -3.79 -15.10
C GLY A 147 -1.63 -3.80 -13.66
N HIS A 148 -2.08 -2.66 -13.16
CA HIS A 148 -2.67 -2.56 -11.83
C HIS A 148 -4.20 -2.71 -11.90
N ASP A 149 -4.78 -3.27 -10.85
CA ASP A 149 -6.22 -3.49 -10.71
C ASP A 149 -7.04 -2.24 -11.05
N GLY A 150 -8.14 -2.45 -11.76
CA GLY A 150 -9.01 -1.40 -12.29
C GLY A 150 -8.48 -0.68 -13.54
N SER A 151 -7.32 -1.08 -14.08
CA SER A 151 -6.74 -0.44 -15.29
C SER A 151 -5.98 -1.41 -16.20
N ALA A 152 -6.20 -2.72 -16.10
CA ALA A 152 -5.40 -3.76 -16.75
C ALA A 152 -6.16 -4.62 -17.78
N LEU A 153 -7.46 -4.37 -18.03
CA LEU A 153 -8.28 -5.24 -18.86
C LEU A 153 -7.90 -5.20 -20.35
N LEU A 154 -7.82 -3.99 -20.92
CA LEU A 154 -7.57 -3.83 -22.36
C LEU A 154 -6.10 -4.09 -22.71
N SER A 155 -5.18 -3.69 -21.84
CA SER A 155 -3.76 -3.98 -21.97
C SER A 155 -3.48 -5.48 -21.82
N GLY A 156 -4.16 -6.18 -20.89
CA GLY A 156 -4.07 -7.63 -20.75
C GLY A 156 -4.56 -8.39 -21.99
N ARG A 157 -5.69 -7.97 -22.55
CA ARG A 157 -6.21 -8.53 -23.82
C ARG A 157 -5.24 -8.29 -24.97
N ALA A 158 -4.71 -7.06 -25.08
CA ALA A 158 -3.73 -6.74 -26.12
C ALA A 158 -2.41 -7.52 -25.93
N ALA A 159 -1.99 -7.79 -24.70
CA ALA A 159 -0.84 -8.64 -24.42
C ALA A 159 -1.06 -10.05 -24.96
N ARG A 160 -2.22 -10.63 -24.69
CA ARG A 160 -2.58 -11.97 -25.20
C ARG A 160 -2.65 -12.03 -26.72
N GLU A 161 -3.21 -11.00 -27.39
CA GLU A 161 -3.26 -10.90 -28.86
C GLU A 161 -1.87 -10.97 -29.53
N VAL A 162 -0.82 -10.49 -28.83
CA VAL A 162 0.57 -10.46 -29.36
C VAL A 162 1.46 -11.55 -28.77
N GLY A 163 0.92 -12.47 -27.98
CA GLY A 163 1.68 -13.55 -27.33
C GLY A 163 2.53 -13.11 -26.14
N ALA A 164 2.24 -11.94 -25.54
CA ALA A 164 2.90 -11.48 -24.33
C ALA A 164 2.17 -11.97 -23.08
N VAL A 165 2.90 -12.17 -21.98
CA VAL A 165 2.34 -12.54 -20.68
C VAL A 165 1.67 -11.32 -20.02
N SER A 166 0.42 -11.48 -19.57
CA SER A 166 -0.35 -10.48 -18.84
C SER A 166 -0.35 -10.79 -17.34
N ILE A 167 0.20 -9.88 -16.54
CA ILE A 167 0.22 -9.98 -15.09
C ILE A 167 -0.63 -8.87 -14.50
N LEU A 168 -1.58 -9.25 -13.65
CA LEU A 168 -2.36 -8.30 -12.84
C LEU A 168 -1.65 -8.07 -11.50
N ASN A 169 -1.33 -6.83 -11.17
CA ASN A 169 -0.90 -6.44 -9.82
C ASN A 169 -2.13 -6.04 -9.01
N GLN A 170 -2.70 -7.00 -8.28
CA GLN A 170 -3.89 -6.86 -7.44
C GLN A 170 -3.47 -6.41 -6.06
N VAL A 171 -3.62 -5.11 -5.76
CA VAL A 171 -3.06 -4.49 -4.55
C VAL A 171 -3.98 -4.52 -3.33
N VAL A 172 -5.24 -4.91 -3.49
CA VAL A 172 -6.25 -5.00 -2.42
C VAL A 172 -7.08 -6.27 -2.60
N GLY A 173 -7.74 -6.75 -1.53
CA GLY A 173 -8.61 -7.94 -1.61
C GLY A 173 -9.71 -7.81 -2.67
N HIS A 174 -10.31 -8.94 -3.03
CA HIS A 174 -11.32 -9.00 -4.10
C HIS A 174 -12.46 -8.00 -3.89
N ILE A 175 -12.82 -7.26 -4.94
CA ILE A 175 -13.83 -6.19 -4.88
C ILE A 175 -15.18 -6.69 -4.36
N GLY A 176 -15.62 -7.88 -4.77
CA GLY A 176 -16.87 -8.47 -4.29
C GLY A 176 -16.85 -8.85 -2.81
N ALA A 177 -15.67 -9.22 -2.26
CA ALA A 177 -15.49 -9.43 -0.81
C ALA A 177 -15.56 -8.10 -0.06
N ALA A 178 -14.90 -7.06 -0.58
CA ALA A 178 -14.94 -5.71 -0.04
C ALA A 178 -16.38 -5.17 0.04
N LEU A 179 -17.14 -5.25 -1.06
CA LEU A 179 -18.50 -4.73 -1.12
C LEU A 179 -19.46 -5.44 -0.16
N LYS A 180 -19.33 -6.77 -0.01
CA LYS A 180 -20.10 -7.51 0.99
C LYS A 180 -19.81 -6.96 2.39
N LEU A 181 -18.52 -6.87 2.76
CA LEU A 181 -18.09 -6.37 4.05
C LEU A 181 -18.56 -4.93 4.30
N PHE A 182 -18.48 -4.06 3.30
CA PHE A 182 -18.87 -2.64 3.42
C PHE A 182 -20.37 -2.47 3.65
N ARG A 183 -21.21 -3.28 3.00
CA ARG A 183 -22.66 -3.28 3.27
C ARG A 183 -22.99 -3.74 4.69
N GLU A 184 -22.35 -4.81 5.15
CA GLU A 184 -22.48 -5.27 6.52
C GLU A 184 -22.05 -4.20 7.53
N GLU A 185 -20.90 -3.57 7.32
CA GLU A 185 -20.38 -2.49 8.18
C GLU A 185 -21.26 -1.25 8.18
N SER A 186 -21.81 -0.86 7.04
CA SER A 186 -22.72 0.28 6.96
C SER A 186 -24.00 0.05 7.75
N ALA A 187 -24.45 -1.21 7.88
CA ALA A 187 -25.58 -1.58 8.73
C ALA A 187 -25.21 -1.62 10.23
N LEU A 188 -24.00 -2.12 10.57
CA LEU A 188 -23.52 -2.24 11.94
C LEU A 188 -23.05 -0.90 12.55
N ALA A 189 -22.58 0.02 11.71
CA ALA A 189 -22.01 1.30 12.09
C ALA A 189 -22.49 2.42 11.17
N PRO A 190 -23.79 2.78 11.20
CA PRO A 190 -24.38 3.78 10.30
C PRO A 190 -23.68 5.14 10.36
N GLU A 191 -23.14 5.51 11.53
CA GLU A 191 -22.40 6.74 11.74
C GLU A 191 -21.09 6.82 10.93
N PHE A 192 -20.55 5.66 10.54
CA PHE A 192 -19.36 5.53 9.69
C PHE A 192 -19.69 5.14 8.23
N ALA A 193 -20.96 5.00 7.85
CA ALA A 193 -21.36 4.50 6.53
C ALA A 193 -20.76 5.33 5.36
N GLU A 194 -20.60 6.65 5.53
CA GLU A 194 -19.96 7.52 4.52
C GLU A 194 -18.51 7.15 4.21
N THR A 195 -17.86 6.37 5.08
CA THR A 195 -16.49 5.90 4.87
C THR A 195 -16.43 4.60 4.05
N MET A 196 -17.60 3.98 3.79
CA MET A 196 -17.80 2.73 3.06
C MET A 196 -18.40 3.03 1.69
N VAL A 197 -17.53 3.40 0.73
CA VAL A 197 -17.97 3.82 -0.60
C VAL A 197 -18.38 2.62 -1.44
N GLU A 198 -19.59 2.65 -1.98
CA GLU A 198 -20.02 1.70 -3.01
C GLU A 198 -19.25 1.92 -4.31
N THR A 199 -18.93 0.82 -4.97
CA THR A 199 -18.23 0.85 -6.25
C THR A 199 -19.24 0.60 -7.38
N PRO A 200 -19.26 1.43 -8.43
CA PRO A 200 -20.15 1.22 -9.59
C PRO A 200 -19.99 -0.18 -10.20
N ALA A 201 -21.10 -0.77 -10.63
CA ALA A 201 -21.16 -2.15 -11.13
C ALA A 201 -20.22 -2.39 -12.31
N GLU A 202 -20.05 -1.41 -13.19
CA GLU A 202 -19.14 -1.48 -14.33
C GLU A 202 -17.66 -1.57 -13.91
N ILE A 203 -17.28 -0.93 -12.79
CA ILE A 203 -15.94 -1.03 -12.23
C ILE A 203 -15.74 -2.42 -11.61
N VAL A 204 -16.74 -2.93 -10.91
CA VAL A 204 -16.73 -4.29 -10.37
C VAL A 204 -16.54 -5.33 -11.47
N ALA A 205 -17.38 -5.28 -12.51
CA ALA A 205 -17.32 -6.20 -13.64
C ALA A 205 -15.97 -6.14 -14.37
N ARG A 206 -15.38 -4.95 -14.48
CA ARG A 206 -14.04 -4.76 -15.04
C ARG A 206 -12.97 -5.47 -14.20
N GLN A 207 -12.93 -5.25 -12.89
CA GLN A 207 -11.94 -5.87 -12.01
C GLN A 207 -12.09 -7.40 -11.96
N GLU A 208 -13.32 -7.90 -11.96
CA GLU A 208 -13.57 -9.34 -12.05
C GLU A 208 -13.07 -9.94 -13.39
N ALA A 209 -13.23 -9.19 -14.50
CA ALA A 209 -12.69 -9.61 -15.78
C ALA A 209 -11.15 -9.58 -15.80
N GLU A 210 -10.51 -8.57 -15.18
CA GLU A 210 -9.06 -8.49 -15.04
C GLU A 210 -8.49 -9.71 -14.29
N ILE A 211 -9.11 -10.08 -13.16
CA ILE A 211 -8.71 -11.27 -12.37
C ILE A 211 -8.89 -12.55 -13.19
N ARG A 212 -10.03 -12.72 -13.85
CA ARG A 212 -10.33 -13.91 -14.63
C ARG A 212 -9.39 -14.10 -15.82
N GLU A 213 -9.01 -12.99 -16.48
CA GLU A 213 -8.30 -13.00 -17.76
C GLU A 213 -6.78 -12.90 -17.63
N ALA A 214 -6.21 -12.56 -16.47
CA ALA A 214 -4.76 -12.48 -16.28
C ALA A 214 -4.08 -13.85 -16.32
N ASP A 215 -2.87 -13.93 -16.93
CA ASP A 215 -2.05 -15.14 -16.94
C ASP A 215 -1.36 -15.35 -15.58
N GLY A 216 -1.07 -14.28 -14.86
CA GLY A 216 -0.52 -14.28 -13.51
C GLY A 216 -1.10 -13.13 -12.67
N ILE A 217 -1.16 -13.32 -11.36
CA ILE A 217 -1.66 -12.32 -10.42
C ILE A 217 -0.65 -12.12 -9.30
N LEU A 218 -0.11 -10.90 -9.17
CA LEU A 218 0.69 -10.48 -8.04
C LEU A 218 -0.21 -9.94 -6.93
N VAL A 219 -0.07 -10.46 -5.72
CA VAL A 219 -0.83 -10.00 -4.56
C VAL A 219 0.12 -9.70 -3.39
N PRO A 220 -0.17 -8.70 -2.55
CA PRO A 220 0.76 -8.29 -1.48
C PRO A 220 0.67 -9.14 -0.21
N SER A 221 -0.32 -10.04 -0.09
CA SER A 221 -0.54 -10.82 1.13
C SER A 221 -1.37 -12.08 0.89
N ASP A 222 -1.28 -13.00 1.85
CA ASP A 222 -2.13 -14.20 1.89
C ASP A 222 -3.61 -13.84 1.96
N TYR A 223 -3.97 -12.80 2.71
CA TYR A 223 -5.34 -12.32 2.78
C TYR A 223 -5.91 -11.98 1.40
N VAL A 224 -5.16 -11.23 0.58
CA VAL A 224 -5.60 -10.91 -0.80
C VAL A 224 -5.72 -12.18 -1.63
N ARG A 225 -4.71 -13.06 -1.58
CA ARG A 225 -4.75 -14.37 -2.26
C ARG A 225 -6.03 -15.13 -1.92
N ASP A 226 -6.32 -15.25 -0.64
CA ASP A 226 -7.44 -16.06 -0.13
C ASP A 226 -8.79 -15.48 -0.60
N THR A 227 -8.94 -14.14 -0.57
CA THR A 227 -10.15 -13.49 -1.12
C THR A 227 -10.34 -13.73 -2.62
N LEU A 228 -9.26 -13.87 -3.40
CA LEU A 228 -9.33 -14.19 -4.83
C LEU A 228 -9.71 -15.65 -5.04
N ILE A 229 -9.10 -16.58 -4.29
CA ILE A 229 -9.38 -18.03 -4.38
C ILE A 229 -10.83 -18.31 -3.98
N GLU A 230 -11.34 -17.71 -2.91
CA GLU A 230 -12.74 -17.82 -2.49
C GLU A 230 -13.74 -17.36 -3.57
N ARG A 231 -13.28 -16.55 -4.52
CA ARG A 231 -14.05 -16.05 -5.66
C ARG A 231 -13.73 -16.76 -6.97
N GLY A 232 -13.02 -17.89 -6.90
CA GLY A 232 -12.78 -18.78 -8.05
C GLY A 232 -11.53 -18.46 -8.87
N ALA A 233 -10.64 -17.58 -8.41
CA ALA A 233 -9.36 -17.40 -9.08
C ALA A 233 -8.46 -18.62 -8.86
N PRO A 234 -7.81 -19.16 -9.91
CA PRO A 234 -6.93 -20.33 -9.80
C PRO A 234 -5.69 -20.01 -8.94
N ALA A 235 -5.47 -20.79 -7.89
CA ALA A 235 -4.38 -20.56 -6.93
C ALA A 235 -2.99 -20.56 -7.59
N GLU A 236 -2.78 -21.38 -8.63
CA GLU A 236 -1.52 -21.50 -9.38
C GLU A 236 -1.15 -20.26 -10.19
N ARG A 237 -2.08 -19.34 -10.42
CA ARG A 237 -1.82 -18.05 -11.05
C ARG A 237 -1.45 -16.95 -10.06
N ILE A 238 -1.67 -17.18 -8.75
CA ILE A 238 -1.49 -16.16 -7.72
C ILE A 238 -0.12 -16.29 -7.08
N PHE A 239 0.64 -15.21 -7.11
CA PHE A 239 1.94 -15.11 -6.45
C PHE A 239 1.91 -14.04 -5.35
N VAL A 240 2.20 -14.46 -4.11
CA VAL A 240 2.25 -13.56 -2.96
C VAL A 240 3.61 -12.87 -2.92
N LEU A 241 3.60 -11.55 -3.05
CA LEU A 241 4.76 -10.68 -3.03
C LEU A 241 4.58 -9.61 -1.94
N PRO A 242 4.92 -9.91 -0.67
CA PRO A 242 4.82 -8.96 0.42
C PRO A 242 5.68 -7.72 0.17
N TYR A 243 5.18 -6.56 0.61
CA TYR A 243 5.88 -5.29 0.44
C TYR A 243 7.17 -5.22 1.22
N GLY A 244 7.97 -4.20 0.93
CA GLY A 244 9.17 -3.85 1.65
C GLY A 244 8.96 -2.65 2.58
N VAL A 245 9.91 -2.47 3.50
CA VAL A 245 10.03 -1.30 4.36
C VAL A 245 11.45 -0.77 4.36
N ASP A 246 11.60 0.54 4.55
CA ASP A 246 12.88 1.21 4.78
C ASP A 246 13.28 1.06 6.26
N ILE A 247 14.07 0.03 6.56
CA ILE A 247 14.51 -0.31 7.91
C ILE A 247 15.54 0.68 8.49
N GLU A 248 16.19 1.48 7.67
CA GLU A 248 17.12 2.52 8.13
C GLU A 248 16.34 3.75 8.63
N ARG A 249 15.27 4.07 7.95
CA ARG A 249 14.38 5.17 8.31
C ARG A 249 13.48 4.80 9.48
N PHE A 250 12.81 3.66 9.41
CA PHE A 250 11.97 3.12 10.48
C PHE A 250 12.82 2.19 11.33
N ARG A 251 13.25 2.68 12.48
CA ARG A 251 14.11 1.95 13.41
C ARG A 251 13.69 2.25 14.85
N PRO A 252 13.98 1.34 15.78
CA PRO A 252 13.69 1.56 17.19
C PRO A 252 14.32 2.87 17.69
N ALA A 253 13.62 3.56 18.58
CA ALA A 253 14.19 4.69 19.30
C ALA A 253 15.24 4.22 20.30
N PRO A 254 16.24 5.06 20.64
CA PRO A 254 17.06 4.83 21.83
C PRO A 254 16.16 4.73 23.08
N PRO A 255 16.54 3.93 24.07
CA PRO A 255 15.82 3.84 25.33
C PRO A 255 15.62 5.24 25.92
N ARG A 256 14.40 5.55 26.30
CA ARG A 256 14.04 6.84 26.94
C ARG A 256 13.24 6.55 28.20
N GLU A 257 13.53 7.25 29.26
CA GLU A 257 12.60 7.33 30.37
C GLU A 257 11.36 8.14 29.94
N ARG A 258 10.23 7.45 29.83
CA ARG A 258 8.95 8.06 29.46
C ARG A 258 7.86 7.61 30.41
N LYS A 259 7.03 8.55 30.81
CA LYS A 259 5.80 8.26 31.56
C LYS A 259 4.67 7.95 30.60
N GLY A 260 3.78 7.03 31.00
CA GLY A 260 2.59 6.65 30.26
C GLY A 260 2.81 5.58 29.20
N PHE A 261 1.69 5.16 28.57
CA PHE A 261 1.63 4.12 27.56
C PHE A 261 0.94 4.66 26.30
N ARG A 262 1.59 4.52 25.13
CA ARG A 262 1.08 5.08 23.88
C ARG A 262 0.70 4.03 22.87
N LEU A 263 -0.58 4.05 22.50
CA LEU A 263 -1.12 3.29 21.38
C LEU A 263 -1.08 4.18 20.13
N LEU A 264 -0.53 3.67 19.04
CA LEU A 264 -0.43 4.40 17.78
C LEU A 264 -1.28 3.72 16.71
N PHE A 265 -2.02 4.53 15.96
CA PHE A 265 -2.63 4.18 14.69
C PHE A 265 -2.17 5.18 13.62
N VAL A 266 -1.73 4.70 12.46
CA VAL A 266 -1.34 5.54 11.31
C VAL A 266 -2.08 5.10 10.07
N GLY A 267 -2.92 5.97 9.53
CA GLY A 267 -3.69 5.69 8.32
C GLY A 267 -4.90 6.60 8.16
N GLN A 268 -5.64 6.44 7.09
CA GLN A 268 -6.92 7.13 6.95
C GLN A 268 -7.89 6.67 8.05
N LEU A 269 -8.50 7.61 8.75
CA LEU A 269 -9.50 7.31 9.77
C LEU A 269 -10.82 6.97 9.07
N SER A 270 -11.06 5.68 8.86
CA SER A 270 -12.24 5.15 8.17
C SER A 270 -12.65 3.82 8.79
N GLN A 271 -13.91 3.42 8.62
CA GLN A 271 -14.40 2.15 9.14
C GLN A 271 -13.74 0.95 8.45
N ARG A 272 -13.35 1.06 7.19
CA ARG A 272 -12.54 0.05 6.51
C ARG A 272 -11.27 -0.31 7.29
N LYS A 273 -10.72 0.64 8.04
CA LYS A 273 -9.55 0.45 8.92
C LYS A 273 -9.92 0.02 10.35
N GLY A 274 -11.21 -0.23 10.61
CA GLY A 274 -11.67 -0.69 11.92
C GLY A 274 -11.64 0.38 13.02
N ILE A 275 -11.69 1.67 12.63
CA ILE A 275 -11.50 2.78 13.58
C ILE A 275 -12.52 2.77 14.72
N ARG A 276 -13.78 2.42 14.45
CA ARG A 276 -14.82 2.28 15.48
C ARG A 276 -14.42 1.26 16.54
N TYR A 277 -13.94 0.09 16.11
CA TYR A 277 -13.57 -0.99 17.02
C TYR A 277 -12.38 -0.63 17.90
N LEU A 278 -11.40 0.10 17.34
CA LEU A 278 -10.27 0.63 18.11
C LEU A 278 -10.74 1.64 19.15
N LEU A 279 -11.58 2.60 18.76
CA LEU A 279 -12.10 3.62 19.66
C LEU A 279 -12.96 3.01 20.78
N GLU A 280 -13.80 2.04 20.46
CA GLU A 280 -14.62 1.33 21.44
C GLU A 280 -13.74 0.56 22.42
N ALA A 281 -12.73 -0.15 21.95
CA ALA A 281 -11.80 -0.89 22.80
C ALA A 281 -11.09 0.04 23.79
N VAL A 282 -10.52 1.15 23.32
CA VAL A 282 -9.78 2.09 24.18
C VAL A 282 -10.71 2.79 25.17
N LYS A 283 -11.92 3.17 24.75
CA LYS A 283 -12.93 3.79 25.60
C LYS A 283 -13.34 2.88 26.77
N ARG A 284 -13.49 1.58 26.51
CA ARG A 284 -13.87 0.58 27.48
C ARG A 284 -12.74 0.17 28.43
N LEU A 285 -11.50 0.08 27.89
CA LEU A 285 -10.32 -0.31 28.67
C LEU A 285 -9.98 0.65 29.80
N LYS A 286 -10.15 1.96 29.59
CA LYS A 286 -9.84 3.02 30.59
C LYS A 286 -8.48 2.83 31.27
N LEU A 287 -7.44 2.49 30.48
CA LEU A 287 -6.11 2.24 31.01
C LEU A 287 -5.51 3.54 31.62
N PRO A 288 -5.04 3.50 32.86
CA PRO A 288 -4.39 4.65 33.47
C PRO A 288 -3.14 5.05 32.67
N ASP A 289 -2.90 6.33 32.50
CA ASP A 289 -1.74 6.89 31.80
C ASP A 289 -1.56 6.40 30.34
N ALA A 290 -2.63 5.87 29.72
CA ALA A 290 -2.61 5.47 28.32
C ALA A 290 -3.15 6.57 27.40
N GLU A 291 -2.47 6.79 26.26
CA GLU A 291 -2.86 7.75 25.23
C GLU A 291 -2.99 7.02 23.89
N LEU A 292 -4.16 7.13 23.24
CA LEU A 292 -4.32 6.72 21.84
C LEU A 292 -4.02 7.88 20.90
N ILE A 293 -3.07 7.70 20.00
CA ILE A 293 -2.71 8.68 18.97
C ILE A 293 -3.20 8.18 17.62
N LEU A 294 -4.14 8.91 17.03
CA LEU A 294 -4.63 8.66 15.67
C LEU A 294 -3.99 9.62 14.70
N VAL A 295 -3.26 9.08 13.73
CA VAL A 295 -2.52 9.86 12.72
C VAL A 295 -3.10 9.63 11.35
N GLY A 296 -3.57 10.68 10.69
CA GLY A 296 -4.05 10.68 9.32
C GLY A 296 -5.35 11.42 9.09
N LYS A 297 -5.73 11.51 7.83
CA LYS A 297 -6.94 12.24 7.43
C LYS A 297 -8.20 11.45 7.80
N MET A 298 -9.18 12.13 8.37
CA MET A 298 -10.53 11.60 8.53
C MET A 298 -11.21 11.47 7.16
N ILE A 299 -11.85 10.34 6.92
CA ILE A 299 -12.75 10.11 5.79
C ILE A 299 -14.18 10.13 6.31
N GLY A 300 -15.07 10.83 5.62
CA GLY A 300 -16.45 11.06 6.08
C GLY A 300 -16.55 12.22 7.08
N ARG A 301 -17.65 12.26 7.84
CA ARG A 301 -17.94 13.35 8.78
C ARG A 301 -17.25 13.14 10.12
N ASP A 302 -16.74 14.22 10.65
CA ASP A 302 -16.12 14.27 11.97
C ASP A 302 -17.10 13.92 13.12
N ALA A 303 -18.40 14.04 12.85
CA ALA A 303 -19.48 13.65 13.75
C ALA A 303 -19.45 12.18 14.19
N ALA A 304 -18.95 11.28 13.32
CA ALA A 304 -18.78 9.86 13.66
C ALA A 304 -17.83 9.63 14.85
N LEU A 305 -16.91 10.57 15.09
CA LEU A 305 -15.96 10.51 16.20
C LEU A 305 -16.45 11.25 17.46
N ALA A 306 -17.62 11.92 17.42
CA ALA A 306 -18.08 12.80 18.51
C ALA A 306 -18.16 12.09 19.88
N GLY A 307 -18.62 10.82 19.89
CA GLY A 307 -18.73 10.01 21.11
C GLY A 307 -17.40 9.49 21.66
N TYR A 308 -16.27 9.80 21.03
CA TYR A 308 -14.94 9.28 21.37
C TYR A 308 -13.87 10.37 21.53
N ARG A 309 -14.26 11.64 21.50
CA ARG A 309 -13.32 12.79 21.52
C ARG A 309 -12.34 12.80 22.69
N ASP A 310 -12.75 12.21 23.80
CA ASP A 310 -12.01 12.12 25.04
C ASP A 310 -11.02 10.95 25.10
N VAL A 311 -11.06 10.03 24.13
CA VAL A 311 -10.25 8.80 24.18
C VAL A 311 -9.03 8.81 23.24
N PHE A 312 -8.88 9.83 22.42
CA PHE A 312 -7.76 9.89 21.48
C PHE A 312 -7.24 11.32 21.24
N ARG A 313 -5.96 11.42 20.86
CA ARG A 313 -5.37 12.61 20.26
C ARG A 313 -5.26 12.44 18.76
N HIS A 314 -5.84 13.36 17.99
CA HIS A 314 -5.81 13.34 16.54
C HIS A 314 -4.68 14.21 15.97
N VAL A 315 -3.92 13.64 15.05
CA VAL A 315 -2.89 14.31 14.25
C VAL A 315 -3.25 14.18 12.78
N ALA A 316 -3.92 15.18 12.22
CA ALA A 316 -4.52 15.10 10.88
C ALA A 316 -3.49 14.91 9.75
N HIS A 317 -2.29 15.46 9.91
CA HIS A 317 -1.23 15.36 8.91
C HIS A 317 0.14 15.45 9.55
N VAL A 318 1.02 14.54 9.14
CA VAL A 318 2.45 14.58 9.45
C VAL A 318 3.20 14.41 8.14
N PRO A 319 4.22 15.24 7.87
CA PRO A 319 5.07 15.05 6.71
C PRO A 319 5.69 13.65 6.70
N TYR A 320 5.70 12.98 5.55
CA TYR A 320 6.18 11.59 5.48
C TYR A 320 7.60 11.41 6.03
N HIS A 321 8.47 12.42 5.91
CA HIS A 321 9.83 12.36 6.47
C HIS A 321 9.89 12.46 8.00
N GLU A 322 8.80 12.80 8.67
CA GLU A 322 8.71 12.90 10.12
C GLU A 322 7.88 11.77 10.76
N VAL A 323 7.15 11.02 9.95
CA VAL A 323 6.24 9.95 10.44
C VAL A 323 6.97 8.93 11.31
N HIS A 324 8.23 8.59 10.99
CA HIS A 324 9.03 7.64 11.77
C HIS A 324 9.16 8.02 13.25
N ARG A 325 9.13 9.32 13.59
CA ARG A 325 9.20 9.79 14.97
C ARG A 325 7.98 9.38 15.80
N LEU A 326 6.80 9.29 15.14
CA LEU A 326 5.58 8.85 15.82
C LEU A 326 5.66 7.37 16.20
N PHE A 327 6.21 6.53 15.32
CA PHE A 327 6.46 5.13 15.63
C PHE A 327 7.49 5.00 16.75
N GLN A 328 8.55 5.81 16.75
CA GLN A 328 9.56 5.82 17.80
C GLN A 328 9.02 6.28 19.16
N ASP A 329 7.92 7.01 19.17
CA ASP A 329 7.27 7.56 20.36
C ASP A 329 6.13 6.69 20.88
N ALA A 330 5.81 5.58 20.25
CA ALA A 330 4.75 4.66 20.65
C ALA A 330 5.30 3.45 21.43
N ASP A 331 4.40 2.74 22.12
CA ASP A 331 4.68 1.47 22.81
C ASP A 331 4.14 0.28 22.05
N ILE A 332 2.98 0.44 21.40
CA ILE A 332 2.36 -0.56 20.54
C ILE A 332 1.71 0.12 19.32
N PHE A 333 1.57 -0.64 18.26
CA PHE A 333 0.83 -0.23 17.07
C PHE A 333 -0.46 -1.04 16.96
N VAL A 334 -1.62 -0.36 16.82
CA VAL A 334 -2.91 -1.03 16.75
C VAL A 334 -3.59 -0.69 15.44
N TYR A 335 -3.92 -1.73 14.65
CA TYR A 335 -4.46 -1.54 13.30
C TYR A 335 -5.51 -2.60 12.95
N PRO A 336 -6.74 -2.52 13.49
CA PRO A 336 -7.76 -3.56 13.39
C PRO A 336 -8.53 -3.48 12.07
N SER A 337 -7.82 -3.47 10.94
CA SER A 337 -8.40 -3.26 9.61
C SER A 337 -9.37 -4.38 9.23
N LEU A 338 -10.48 -4.01 8.62
CA LEU A 338 -11.50 -4.92 8.12
C LEU A 338 -11.20 -5.41 6.70
N HIS A 339 -10.50 -4.60 5.90
CA HIS A 339 -10.17 -4.93 4.52
C HIS A 339 -8.98 -4.11 4.03
N GLU A 340 -7.92 -4.79 3.64
CA GLU A 340 -6.69 -4.21 3.11
C GLU A 340 -6.08 -5.06 1.99
N GLY A 341 -5.03 -4.55 1.37
CA GLY A 341 -4.11 -5.36 0.59
C GLY A 341 -2.99 -5.90 1.46
N SER A 342 -2.14 -4.98 1.91
CA SER A 342 -1.10 -5.19 2.92
C SER A 342 -0.74 -3.81 3.47
N ALA A 343 -0.98 -3.59 4.75
CA ALA A 343 -0.85 -2.29 5.37
C ALA A 343 0.62 -1.91 5.62
N LEU A 344 1.20 -1.02 4.80
CA LEU A 344 2.59 -0.57 4.95
C LEU A 344 2.90 -0.03 6.35
N ALA A 345 1.94 0.65 7.01
CA ALA A 345 2.12 1.15 8.37
C ALA A 345 2.45 0.03 9.39
N ILE A 346 2.02 -1.21 9.13
CA ILE A 346 2.39 -2.36 9.96
C ILE A 346 3.87 -2.70 9.76
N TYR A 347 4.38 -2.69 8.53
CA TYR A 347 5.81 -2.91 8.28
C TYR A 347 6.67 -1.81 8.90
N GLU A 348 6.19 -0.55 8.85
CA GLU A 348 6.84 0.60 9.49
C GLU A 348 6.85 0.46 11.02
N ALA A 349 5.75 -0.03 11.62
CA ALA A 349 5.65 -0.34 13.05
C ALA A 349 6.62 -1.45 13.46
N LEU A 350 6.60 -2.58 12.74
CA LEU A 350 7.53 -3.70 12.98
C LEU A 350 8.99 -3.24 12.87
N ALA A 351 9.32 -2.46 11.83
CA ALA A 351 10.66 -1.91 11.63
C ALA A 351 11.09 -0.97 12.75
N SER A 352 10.15 -0.24 13.34
CA SER A 352 10.38 0.61 14.51
C SER A 352 10.44 -0.16 15.85
N GLY A 353 10.29 -1.50 15.81
CA GLY A 353 10.31 -2.35 17.00
C GLY A 353 9.03 -2.23 17.83
N LEU A 354 7.88 -2.00 17.21
CA LEU A 354 6.61 -1.96 17.92
C LEU A 354 5.88 -3.30 17.81
N PRO A 355 5.45 -3.89 18.92
CA PRO A 355 4.46 -4.97 18.89
C PRO A 355 3.19 -4.49 18.22
N VAL A 356 2.61 -5.33 17.35
CA VAL A 356 1.46 -4.97 16.53
C VAL A 356 0.23 -5.74 16.98
N VAL A 357 -0.89 -5.06 17.23
CA VAL A 357 -2.21 -5.70 17.38
C VAL A 357 -3.03 -5.39 16.13
N THR A 358 -3.35 -6.43 15.36
CA THR A 358 -4.01 -6.27 14.07
C THR A 358 -4.92 -7.45 13.74
N THR A 359 -5.53 -7.45 12.57
CA THR A 359 -6.40 -8.53 12.07
C THR A 359 -5.73 -9.26 10.90
N PRO A 360 -6.11 -10.49 10.57
CA PRO A 360 -5.69 -11.16 9.34
C PRO A 360 -6.00 -10.33 8.09
N ASN A 361 -7.13 -9.59 8.10
CA ASN A 361 -7.61 -8.78 7.00
C ASN A 361 -6.75 -7.53 6.71
N SER A 362 -5.79 -7.21 7.59
CA SER A 362 -4.78 -6.18 7.34
C SER A 362 -3.75 -6.60 6.29
N GLY A 363 -3.70 -7.89 5.93
CA GLY A 363 -2.73 -8.45 5.01
C GLY A 363 -1.29 -8.32 5.50
N SER A 364 -1.08 -8.41 6.81
CA SER A 364 0.23 -8.19 7.43
C SER A 364 1.12 -9.43 7.43
N VAL A 365 2.40 -9.22 7.73
CA VAL A 365 3.41 -10.26 7.92
C VAL A 365 3.65 -10.58 9.39
N VAL A 366 2.79 -10.10 10.27
CA VAL A 366 2.85 -10.32 11.73
C VAL A 366 2.64 -11.81 12.03
N ARG A 367 3.51 -12.38 12.87
CA ARG A 367 3.35 -13.72 13.43
C ARG A 367 2.66 -13.60 14.78
N ASP A 368 1.48 -14.23 14.90
CA ASP A 368 0.67 -14.19 16.13
C ASP A 368 1.48 -14.72 17.33
N GLY A 369 1.40 -14.01 18.44
CA GLY A 369 2.12 -14.32 19.68
C GLY A 369 3.63 -14.09 19.66
N GLN A 370 4.23 -13.66 18.52
CA GLN A 370 5.66 -13.43 18.37
C GLN A 370 6.01 -11.95 18.14
N ASP A 371 5.44 -11.36 17.08
CA ASP A 371 5.71 -9.96 16.69
C ASP A 371 4.58 -9.04 17.16
N GLY A 372 3.55 -9.61 17.75
CA GLY A 372 2.31 -8.98 18.15
C GLY A 372 1.18 -9.98 18.20
N PHE A 373 -0.06 -9.52 18.00
CA PHE A 373 -1.25 -10.36 18.07
C PHE A 373 -2.16 -10.17 16.85
N LEU A 374 -2.74 -11.26 16.36
CA LEU A 374 -3.81 -11.28 15.38
C LEU A 374 -5.14 -11.51 16.09
N VAL A 375 -6.08 -10.59 15.91
CA VAL A 375 -7.44 -10.68 16.49
C VAL A 375 -8.48 -10.79 15.36
N PRO A 376 -9.62 -11.46 15.57
CA PRO A 376 -10.69 -11.46 14.58
C PRO A 376 -11.17 -10.04 14.27
N ILE A 377 -11.63 -9.80 13.03
CA ILE A 377 -12.32 -8.56 12.71
C ILE A 377 -13.56 -8.38 13.58
N ARG A 378 -13.90 -7.12 13.92
CA ARG A 378 -15.10 -6.78 14.71
C ARG A 378 -15.07 -7.24 16.17
N ASP A 379 -14.05 -7.94 16.61
CA ASP A 379 -13.94 -8.46 17.97
C ASP A 379 -13.26 -7.45 18.90
N VAL A 380 -14.09 -6.61 19.53
CA VAL A 380 -13.64 -5.59 20.48
C VAL A 380 -13.04 -6.24 21.75
N GLU A 381 -13.59 -7.36 22.20
CA GLU A 381 -13.12 -8.04 23.41
C GLU A 381 -11.71 -8.60 23.21
N ALA A 382 -11.49 -9.31 22.09
CA ALA A 382 -10.16 -9.81 21.75
C ALA A 382 -9.17 -8.66 21.58
N LEU A 383 -9.58 -7.54 20.96
CA LEU A 383 -8.74 -6.35 20.81
C LEU A 383 -8.35 -5.76 22.18
N MET A 384 -9.31 -5.65 23.09
CA MET A 384 -9.10 -5.18 24.46
C MET A 384 -8.13 -6.08 25.22
N GLU A 385 -8.37 -7.40 25.20
CA GLU A 385 -7.50 -8.38 25.87
C GLU A 385 -6.03 -8.26 25.43
N LYS A 386 -5.78 -8.16 24.12
CA LYS A 386 -4.41 -8.08 23.61
C LYS A 386 -3.74 -6.73 23.89
N ILE A 387 -4.49 -5.64 23.83
CA ILE A 387 -3.98 -4.29 24.23
C ILE A 387 -3.65 -4.31 25.73
N GLU A 388 -4.55 -4.79 26.60
CA GLU A 388 -4.34 -4.84 28.04
C GLU A 388 -3.16 -5.74 28.40
N ARG A 389 -3.01 -6.87 27.75
CA ARG A 389 -1.87 -7.77 27.95
C ARG A 389 -0.55 -7.07 27.67
N LEU A 390 -0.44 -6.35 26.53
CA LEU A 390 0.77 -5.59 26.19
C LEU A 390 0.97 -4.38 27.12
N TYR A 391 -0.08 -3.81 27.67
CA TYR A 391 0.01 -2.74 28.64
C TYR A 391 0.62 -3.24 29.96
N ARG A 392 0.14 -4.37 30.48
CA ARG A 392 0.54 -4.91 31.79
C ARG A 392 1.88 -5.64 31.77
N ASP A 393 2.14 -6.40 30.71
CA ASP A 393 3.33 -7.25 30.60
C ASP A 393 4.44 -6.54 29.80
N ARG A 394 5.34 -5.88 30.52
CA ARG A 394 6.48 -5.15 29.95
C ARG A 394 7.50 -6.07 29.32
N ASP A 395 7.73 -7.26 29.90
CA ASP A 395 8.72 -8.21 29.40
C ASP A 395 8.26 -8.84 28.09
N LEU A 396 6.99 -9.25 28.01
CA LEU A 396 6.37 -9.69 26.77
C LEU A 396 6.46 -8.62 25.69
N ARG A 397 6.12 -7.36 26.03
CA ARG A 397 6.19 -6.24 25.10
C ARG A 397 7.61 -6.01 24.58
N ALA A 398 8.61 -6.09 25.46
CA ALA A 398 10.01 -5.95 25.07
C ALA A 398 10.49 -7.12 24.18
N ALA A 399 10.10 -8.34 24.50
CA ALA A 399 10.41 -9.51 23.68
C ALA A 399 9.77 -9.42 22.28
N MET A 400 8.50 -9.04 22.21
CA MET A 400 7.81 -8.83 20.94
C MET A 400 8.40 -7.66 20.14
N ALA A 401 8.87 -6.60 20.77
CA ALA A 401 9.54 -5.49 20.10
C ALA A 401 10.81 -5.93 19.36
N LEU A 402 11.62 -6.77 19.97
CA LEU A 402 12.81 -7.36 19.35
C LEU A 402 12.44 -8.28 18.18
N SER A 403 11.42 -9.13 18.37
CA SER A 403 10.91 -10.02 17.34
C SER A 403 10.33 -9.24 16.14
N ALA A 404 9.54 -8.18 16.40
CA ALA A 404 8.97 -7.30 15.39
C ALA A 404 10.07 -6.66 14.52
N ARG A 405 11.13 -6.14 15.15
CA ARG A 405 12.28 -5.59 14.41
C ARG A 405 12.96 -6.64 13.54
N ALA A 406 13.24 -7.81 14.08
CA ALA A 406 13.85 -8.90 13.33
C ALA A 406 12.97 -9.32 12.14
N ARG A 407 11.65 -9.41 12.36
CA ARG A 407 10.68 -9.72 11.30
C ARG A 407 10.69 -8.68 10.17
N ALA A 408 10.72 -7.38 10.48
CA ALA A 408 10.79 -6.33 9.47
C ALA A 408 12.05 -6.43 8.59
N CYS A 409 13.18 -6.86 9.15
CA CYS A 409 14.42 -7.04 8.39
C CYS A 409 14.32 -8.12 7.30
N GLU A 410 13.37 -9.05 7.39
CA GLU A 410 13.07 -10.04 6.34
C GLU A 410 12.29 -9.41 5.16
N PHE A 411 11.69 -8.22 5.34
CA PHE A 411 10.81 -7.54 4.37
C PHE A 411 11.36 -6.16 4.01
N THR A 412 12.55 -6.12 3.44
CA THR A 412 13.10 -4.89 2.87
C THR A 412 12.69 -4.71 1.40
N TRP A 413 12.78 -3.48 0.87
CA TRP A 413 12.57 -3.25 -0.57
C TRP A 413 13.57 -4.05 -1.43
N ALA A 414 14.76 -4.34 -0.94
CA ALA A 414 15.73 -5.20 -1.62
C ALA A 414 15.20 -6.64 -1.75
N HIS A 415 14.63 -7.21 -0.69
CA HIS A 415 14.01 -8.53 -0.72
C HIS A 415 12.77 -8.56 -1.64
N TYR A 416 11.92 -7.52 -1.61
CA TYR A 416 10.79 -7.37 -2.52
C TYR A 416 11.26 -7.43 -3.98
N ARG A 417 12.27 -6.63 -4.35
CA ARG A 417 12.82 -6.55 -5.70
C ARG A 417 13.41 -7.88 -6.17
N THR A 418 14.13 -8.58 -5.31
CA THR A 418 14.68 -9.91 -5.61
C THR A 418 13.59 -10.93 -5.88
N ARG A 419 12.54 -10.97 -5.06
CA ARG A 419 11.38 -11.87 -5.25
C ARG A 419 10.61 -11.53 -6.52
N LEU A 420 10.37 -10.24 -6.79
CA LEU A 420 9.72 -9.76 -8.01
C LEU A 420 10.48 -10.24 -9.25
N ASN A 421 11.78 -9.99 -9.31
CA ASN A 421 12.60 -10.33 -10.46
C ASN A 421 12.57 -11.85 -10.72
N ARG A 422 12.71 -12.67 -9.67
CA ARG A 422 12.60 -14.14 -9.78
C ARG A 422 11.24 -14.58 -10.32
N TYR A 423 10.17 -13.94 -9.89
CA TYR A 423 8.83 -14.25 -10.39
C TYR A 423 8.69 -13.93 -11.89
N ILE A 424 9.18 -12.78 -12.31
CA ILE A 424 9.13 -12.37 -13.72
C ILE A 424 10.02 -13.28 -14.59
N ASP A 425 11.17 -13.72 -14.10
CA ASP A 425 12.02 -14.70 -14.80
C ASP A 425 11.29 -16.02 -15.06
N GLY A 426 10.44 -16.48 -14.16
CA GLY A 426 9.66 -17.70 -14.30
C GLY A 426 8.63 -17.66 -15.45
N PHE A 427 8.14 -16.49 -15.84
CA PHE A 427 7.27 -16.34 -17.01
C PHE A 427 8.04 -16.23 -18.32
N ALA A 428 9.24 -15.79 -18.24
CA ALA A 428 10.06 -15.57 -19.42
C ALA A 428 10.76 -16.86 -19.94
N SER A 429 10.59 -17.94 -19.22
CA SER A 429 11.10 -19.27 -19.57
C SER A 429 10.03 -20.16 -20.24
N ARG A 430 8.79 -19.67 -20.33
CA ARG A 430 7.66 -20.28 -21.00
C ARG A 430 7.44 -19.65 -22.38
#